data_cf21d3e53dc23d26a524b9ccfa7004a1
#
_entry.id   cf21d3e53dc23d26a524b9ccfa7004a1
#
_cell.length_a   1.000
_cell.length_b   1.000
_cell.length_c   1.000
_cell.angle_alpha   90.00
_cell.angle_beta   90.00
_cell.angle_gamma   90.00
#
_symmetry.space_group_name_H-M   'P 1'
#
loop_
_entity.id
_entity.type
_entity.pdbx_description
1 polymer ?
#
loop_
_entity_poly.entity_id
_entity_poly.type
_entity_poly.pdbx_seq_one_letter_code
_entity_poly.pdbx_strand_id
1 'polypeptide(L)'
;MRILFASSEVAPFIKTGGLADVAGSLPKALAQEGHDVKVILPLYEGVGEQWRSQMKFEQYYNVTLSWRHVYCGVFSLEQDGVTYWFVDNEYYFKRWQLYGHFDDCERFAYFSRAVIETPGHFGWAPDIIHCNDWQTALVPVYMLEERYHVPELANTKTVFTIHNIEYQGRYGDQVLEDVIGLDRSYLNEGMLGYYKDVNLMKGAIMASNFVTTVSPTYAQELRLPFYAHGLAGVINEQSGKLQGILNGIDTQLYDPAATSGLAANFSARSLVKGKAECKLALQRAVGLEENADVPIIACISRLVGHKGFSLVTDALHEIMAMNVQMVVLGTGDWQYEAAFREAQVQYPGRFAAQIP
;
A
#
# COMPACT_ATOMS: atom_id res chain seq x y z
N MET A 1 -18.20 14.97 -4.50
CA MET A 1 -17.35 15.29 -3.34
C MET A 1 -15.92 15.47 -3.82
N ARG A 2 -15.13 16.26 -3.09
CA ARG A 2 -13.69 16.39 -3.28
C ARG A 2 -12.96 15.45 -2.33
N ILE A 3 -12.17 14.53 -2.86
CA ILE A 3 -11.52 13.47 -2.09
C ILE A 3 -10.02 13.55 -2.30
N LEU A 4 -9.27 13.73 -1.21
CA LEU A 4 -7.82 13.59 -1.19
C LEU A 4 -7.48 12.18 -0.72
N PHE A 5 -6.92 11.37 -1.60
CA PHE A 5 -6.50 10.01 -1.30
C PHE A 5 -4.99 10.00 -0.99
N ALA A 6 -4.62 9.80 0.26
CA ALA A 6 -3.23 9.79 0.71
C ALA A 6 -2.71 8.36 0.83
N SER A 7 -1.61 8.06 0.14
CA SER A 7 -0.99 6.75 0.16
C SER A 7 0.52 6.84 0.01
N SER A 8 1.24 5.93 0.66
CA SER A 8 2.70 5.83 0.53
C SER A 8 3.16 5.14 -0.75
N GLU A 9 2.29 4.40 -1.42
CA GLU A 9 2.55 3.76 -2.71
C GLU A 9 1.28 3.76 -3.57
N VAL A 10 1.43 3.90 -4.88
CA VAL A 10 0.33 4.00 -5.86
C VAL A 10 0.77 3.38 -7.19
N ALA A 11 0.08 2.33 -7.65
CA ALA A 11 0.29 1.81 -8.99
C ALA A 11 -0.27 2.78 -10.06
N PRO A 12 0.38 2.95 -11.21
CA PRO A 12 1.55 2.23 -11.70
C PRO A 12 2.89 2.89 -11.35
N PHE A 13 2.91 3.97 -10.56
CA PHE A 13 4.09 4.80 -10.32
C PHE A 13 5.12 4.11 -9.44
N ILE A 14 4.65 3.54 -8.32
CA ILE A 14 5.50 2.83 -7.36
C ILE A 14 4.68 1.78 -6.60
N LYS A 15 5.23 0.57 -6.42
CA LYS A 15 4.52 -0.55 -5.83
C LYS A 15 5.45 -1.51 -5.09
N THR A 16 5.04 -1.90 -3.87
CA THR A 16 5.64 -3.01 -3.12
C THR A 16 4.61 -4.07 -2.73
N GLY A 17 3.33 -3.71 -2.71
CA GLY A 17 2.26 -4.59 -2.26
C GLY A 17 0.87 -4.24 -2.79
N GLY A 18 -0.15 -4.87 -2.19
CA GLY A 18 -1.55 -4.68 -2.59
C GLY A 18 -2.11 -3.28 -2.31
N LEU A 19 -1.51 -2.53 -1.38
CA LEU A 19 -1.87 -1.14 -1.13
C LEU A 19 -1.77 -0.31 -2.42
N ALA A 20 -0.68 -0.47 -3.18
CA ALA A 20 -0.49 0.25 -4.43
C ALA A 20 -1.57 -0.05 -5.47
N ASP A 21 -2.04 -1.30 -5.55
CA ASP A 21 -3.13 -1.69 -6.47
C ASP A 21 -4.44 -0.99 -6.11
N VAL A 22 -4.77 -0.94 -4.82
CA VAL A 22 -5.96 -0.23 -4.33
C VAL A 22 -5.83 1.27 -4.58
N ALA A 23 -4.68 1.86 -4.25
CA ALA A 23 -4.43 3.29 -4.43
C ALA A 23 -4.34 3.71 -5.91
N GLY A 24 -4.03 2.77 -6.81
CA GLY A 24 -4.07 2.99 -8.26
C GLY A 24 -5.44 2.81 -8.90
N SER A 25 -6.36 2.05 -8.25
CA SER A 25 -7.64 1.67 -8.85
C SER A 25 -8.84 2.39 -8.23
N LEU A 26 -8.91 2.47 -6.89
CA LEU A 26 -10.04 3.08 -6.19
C LEU A 26 -10.24 4.57 -6.53
N PRO A 27 -9.18 5.42 -6.60
CA PRO A 27 -9.34 6.81 -7.00
C PRO A 27 -9.96 6.97 -8.39
N LYS A 28 -9.57 6.14 -9.36
CA LYS A 28 -10.13 6.13 -10.72
C LYS A 28 -11.62 5.78 -10.71
N ALA A 29 -12.00 4.76 -9.95
CA ALA A 29 -13.40 4.36 -9.81
C ALA A 29 -14.25 5.48 -9.18
N LEU A 30 -13.73 6.15 -8.15
CA LEU A 30 -14.40 7.30 -7.53
C LEU A 30 -14.53 8.49 -8.49
N ALA A 31 -13.53 8.75 -9.31
CA ALA A 31 -13.60 9.79 -10.35
C ALA A 31 -14.65 9.46 -11.42
N GLN A 32 -14.77 8.19 -11.82
CA GLN A 32 -15.80 7.70 -12.75
C GLN A 32 -17.24 7.86 -12.17
N GLU A 33 -17.39 7.78 -10.84
CA GLU A 33 -18.64 8.07 -10.14
C GLU A 33 -18.92 9.59 -9.98
N GLY A 34 -18.09 10.45 -10.59
CA GLY A 34 -18.29 11.90 -10.61
C GLY A 34 -17.74 12.66 -9.40
N HIS A 35 -16.78 12.07 -8.69
CA HIS A 35 -16.06 12.77 -7.62
C HIS A 35 -14.82 13.49 -8.16
N ASP A 36 -14.46 14.65 -7.58
CA ASP A 36 -13.17 15.31 -7.80
C ASP A 36 -12.14 14.65 -6.89
N VAL A 37 -11.29 13.81 -7.49
CA VAL A 37 -10.34 12.98 -6.74
C VAL A 37 -8.92 13.42 -7.02
N LYS A 38 -8.18 13.67 -5.95
CA LYS A 38 -6.74 13.86 -6.00
C LYS A 38 -6.05 12.79 -5.17
N VAL A 39 -4.93 12.29 -5.67
CA VAL A 39 -4.08 11.33 -4.96
C VAL A 39 -2.80 12.05 -4.56
N ILE A 40 -2.36 11.90 -3.32
CA ILE A 40 -1.08 12.44 -2.85
C ILE A 40 -0.17 11.32 -2.37
N LEU A 41 1.06 11.32 -2.88
CA LEU A 41 2.06 10.30 -2.60
C LEU A 41 3.47 10.91 -2.59
N PRO A 42 4.46 10.26 -1.93
CA PRO A 42 5.85 10.69 -2.03
C PRO A 42 6.45 10.48 -3.43
N LEU A 43 7.32 11.39 -3.87
CA LEU A 43 8.09 11.24 -5.10
C LEU A 43 9.36 10.41 -4.83
N TYR A 44 9.22 9.11 -4.75
CA TYR A 44 10.36 8.21 -4.53
C TYR A 44 11.31 8.14 -5.73
N GLU A 45 12.58 7.81 -5.48
CA GLU A 45 13.58 7.58 -6.53
C GLU A 45 13.12 6.51 -7.53
N GLY A 46 12.44 5.47 -7.07
CA GLY A 46 11.93 4.37 -7.89
C GLY A 46 10.78 4.73 -8.86
N VAL A 47 10.23 5.94 -8.80
CA VAL A 47 9.26 6.40 -9.80
C VAL A 47 9.99 6.58 -11.13
N GLY A 48 9.60 5.77 -12.14
CA GLY A 48 10.30 5.69 -13.42
C GLY A 48 10.27 6.99 -14.24
N GLU A 49 11.29 7.16 -15.08
CA GLU A 49 11.45 8.36 -15.92
C GLU A 49 10.25 8.57 -16.88
N GLN A 50 9.60 7.50 -17.32
CA GLN A 50 8.39 7.59 -18.14
C GLN A 50 7.25 8.38 -17.47
N TRP A 51 7.24 8.41 -16.13
CA TRP A 51 6.28 9.20 -15.35
C TRP A 51 6.84 10.58 -15.02
N ARG A 52 8.10 10.65 -14.58
CA ARG A 52 8.74 11.90 -14.18
C ARG A 52 8.75 12.93 -15.30
N SER A 53 9.01 12.50 -16.54
CA SER A 53 9.03 13.37 -17.72
C SER A 53 7.66 13.99 -18.07
N GLN A 54 6.57 13.42 -17.56
CA GLN A 54 5.21 13.93 -17.73
C GLN A 54 4.74 14.81 -16.57
N MET A 55 5.47 14.84 -15.46
CA MET A 55 5.10 15.63 -14.29
C MET A 55 5.35 17.11 -14.53
N LYS A 56 4.42 17.92 -14.04
CA LYS A 56 4.55 19.37 -13.99
C LYS A 56 4.94 19.79 -12.58
N PHE A 57 6.04 20.54 -12.45
CA PHE A 57 6.33 21.21 -11.17
C PHE A 57 5.31 22.32 -10.95
N GLU A 58 4.61 22.28 -9.82
CA GLU A 58 3.58 23.26 -9.48
C GLU A 58 4.13 24.37 -8.59
N GLN A 59 4.63 24.03 -7.42
CA GLN A 59 5.18 24.97 -6.45
C GLN A 59 5.97 24.25 -5.36
N TYR A 60 6.60 25.03 -4.49
CA TYR A 60 7.20 24.54 -3.25
C TYR A 60 6.81 25.40 -2.06
N TYR A 61 6.87 24.81 -0.89
CA TYR A 61 6.70 25.46 0.40
C TYR A 61 7.56 24.73 1.45
N ASN A 62 7.57 25.22 2.68
CA ASN A 62 8.25 24.54 3.78
C ASN A 62 7.22 23.94 4.72
N VAL A 63 7.30 22.63 4.94
CA VAL A 63 6.55 21.92 5.97
C VAL A 63 7.23 22.12 7.32
N THR A 64 6.46 22.49 8.34
CA THR A 64 6.93 22.53 9.71
C THR A 64 6.73 21.18 10.40
N LEU A 65 7.84 20.54 10.77
CA LEU A 65 7.84 19.27 11.50
C LEU A 65 8.62 19.44 12.81
N SER A 66 7.91 19.60 13.92
CA SER A 66 8.50 20.00 15.20
C SER A 66 9.30 21.32 15.03
N TRP A 67 10.59 21.31 15.32
CA TRP A 67 11.50 22.45 15.15
C TRP A 67 12.09 22.58 13.72
N ARG A 68 11.83 21.60 12.87
CA ARG A 68 12.37 21.56 11.50
C ARG A 68 11.47 22.33 10.54
N HIS A 69 12.10 23.04 9.59
CA HIS A 69 11.43 23.66 8.44
C HIS A 69 11.96 22.98 7.18
N VAL A 70 11.19 22.11 6.60
CA VAL A 70 11.66 21.18 5.57
C VAL A 70 11.02 21.50 4.23
N TYR A 71 11.84 21.61 3.18
CA TYR A 71 11.39 21.80 1.80
C TYR A 71 10.35 20.73 1.41
N CYS A 72 9.29 21.18 0.74
CA CYS A 72 8.26 20.36 0.15
C CYS A 72 7.95 20.91 -1.26
N GLY A 73 8.45 20.23 -2.28
CA GLY A 73 8.04 20.47 -3.67
C GLY A 73 6.81 19.64 -4.01
N VAL A 74 5.95 20.16 -4.86
CA VAL A 74 4.80 19.41 -5.36
C VAL A 74 4.86 19.37 -6.89
N PHE A 75 4.89 18.15 -7.41
CA PHE A 75 4.69 17.89 -8.83
C PHE A 75 3.29 17.32 -9.05
N SER A 76 2.70 17.58 -10.20
CA SER A 76 1.40 17.04 -10.58
C SER A 76 1.46 16.21 -11.87
N LEU A 77 0.56 15.24 -11.97
CA LEU A 77 0.28 14.46 -13.17
C LEU A 77 -1.22 14.18 -13.24
N GLU A 78 -1.82 14.40 -14.40
CA GLU A 78 -3.22 14.04 -14.66
C GLU A 78 -3.29 12.72 -15.41
N GLN A 79 -4.02 11.74 -14.86
CA GLN A 79 -4.24 10.46 -15.52
C GLN A 79 -5.60 9.88 -15.14
N ASP A 80 -6.34 9.37 -16.12
CA ASP A 80 -7.64 8.67 -15.92
C ASP A 80 -8.67 9.48 -15.12
N GLY A 81 -8.66 10.82 -15.26
CA GLY A 81 -9.55 11.73 -14.54
C GLY A 81 -9.16 11.98 -13.08
N VAL A 82 -7.97 11.57 -12.67
CA VAL A 82 -7.42 11.77 -11.33
C VAL A 82 -6.18 12.66 -11.41
N THR A 83 -6.09 13.65 -10.53
CA THR A 83 -4.87 14.44 -10.33
C THR A 83 -3.99 13.75 -9.30
N TYR A 84 -2.76 13.43 -9.66
CA TYR A 84 -1.74 12.91 -8.75
C TYR A 84 -0.80 14.03 -8.32
N TRP A 85 -0.67 14.24 -7.02
CA TRP A 85 0.30 15.13 -6.40
C TRP A 85 1.45 14.33 -5.81
N PHE A 86 2.66 14.59 -6.30
CA PHE A 86 3.89 13.96 -5.84
C PHE A 86 4.62 14.91 -4.91
N VAL A 87 4.80 14.51 -3.66
CA VAL A 87 5.54 15.26 -2.65
C VAL A 87 7.02 15.01 -2.84
N ASP A 88 7.73 16.04 -3.32
CA ASP A 88 9.17 16.00 -3.57
C ASP A 88 9.96 16.44 -2.35
N ASN A 89 10.80 15.53 -1.88
CA ASN A 89 11.88 15.78 -0.95
C ASN A 89 12.94 14.68 -1.10
N GLU A 90 14.03 15.01 -1.77
CA GLU A 90 15.09 14.03 -2.03
C GLU A 90 15.71 13.45 -0.76
N TYR A 91 15.84 14.25 0.30
CA TYR A 91 16.40 13.79 1.57
C TYR A 91 15.59 12.63 2.16
N TYR A 92 14.27 12.69 2.09
CA TYR A 92 13.39 11.66 2.63
C TYR A 92 13.07 10.54 1.63
N PHE A 93 12.94 10.85 0.32
CA PHE A 93 12.33 9.90 -0.62
C PHE A 93 13.27 9.41 -1.73
N LYS A 94 14.47 9.97 -1.86
CA LYS A 94 15.49 9.45 -2.77
C LYS A 94 16.28 8.35 -2.07
N ARG A 95 15.65 7.19 -1.95
CA ARG A 95 16.16 6.04 -1.20
C ARG A 95 16.00 4.77 -2.04
N TRP A 96 16.88 3.79 -1.80
CA TRP A 96 16.91 2.52 -2.52
C TRP A 96 15.67 1.63 -2.29
N GLN A 97 14.89 1.86 -1.22
CA GLN A 97 13.63 1.18 -0.93
C GLN A 97 12.62 2.15 -0.30
N LEU A 98 11.35 1.76 -0.30
CA LEU A 98 10.27 2.62 0.21
C LEU A 98 10.24 2.68 1.73
N TYR A 99 10.52 1.57 2.40
CA TYR A 99 10.35 1.36 3.84
C TYR A 99 11.58 0.70 4.46
N GLY A 100 11.65 0.65 5.79
CA GLY A 100 12.70 -0.03 6.53
C GLY A 100 13.93 0.84 6.82
N HIS A 101 13.81 2.16 6.68
CA HIS A 101 14.85 3.10 7.07
C HIS A 101 14.72 3.47 8.56
N PHE A 102 15.85 3.77 9.20
CA PHE A 102 15.88 4.15 10.62
C PHE A 102 15.06 5.40 10.92
N ASP A 103 14.91 6.28 9.93
CA ASP A 103 14.20 7.56 10.01
C ASP A 103 12.76 7.50 9.45
N ASP A 104 12.18 6.32 9.28
CA ASP A 104 10.83 6.16 8.72
C ASP A 104 9.75 6.93 9.51
N CYS A 105 9.91 7.08 10.84
CA CYS A 105 9.02 7.91 11.63
C CYS A 105 9.01 9.35 11.13
N GLU A 106 10.19 9.95 10.95
CA GLU A 106 10.34 11.33 10.48
C GLU A 106 9.86 11.50 9.04
N ARG A 107 10.20 10.56 8.15
CA ARG A 107 9.78 10.55 6.75
C ARG A 107 8.25 10.59 6.61
N PHE A 108 7.55 9.75 7.35
CA PHE A 108 6.10 9.66 7.24
C PHE A 108 5.35 10.65 8.14
N ALA A 109 5.97 11.18 9.19
CA ALA A 109 5.47 12.36 9.88
C ALA A 109 5.53 13.60 8.97
N TYR A 110 6.66 13.80 8.26
CA TYR A 110 6.80 14.83 7.23
C TYR A 110 5.75 14.66 6.11
N PHE A 111 5.60 13.45 5.58
CA PHE A 111 4.60 13.19 4.54
C PHE A 111 3.17 13.51 5.03
N SER A 112 2.83 13.10 6.25
CA SER A 112 1.52 13.38 6.83
C SER A 112 1.26 14.89 6.99
N ARG A 113 2.28 15.68 7.34
CA ARG A 113 2.19 17.15 7.36
C ARG A 113 1.99 17.71 5.94
N ALA A 114 2.76 17.23 4.95
CA ALA A 114 2.60 17.64 3.57
C ALA A 114 1.18 17.35 3.05
N VAL A 115 0.58 16.21 3.42
CA VAL A 115 -0.80 15.86 3.05
C VAL A 115 -1.82 16.90 3.52
N ILE A 116 -1.70 17.42 4.74
CA ILE A 116 -2.65 18.40 5.27
C ILE A 116 -2.34 19.84 4.82
N GLU A 117 -1.10 20.18 4.53
CA GLU A 117 -0.72 21.53 4.11
C GLU A 117 -0.95 21.76 2.61
N THR A 118 -0.76 20.72 1.75
CA THR A 118 -0.92 20.84 0.30
C THR A 118 -2.26 21.44 -0.13
N PRO A 119 -3.43 21.00 0.38
CA PRO A 119 -4.72 21.57 -0.02
C PRO A 119 -4.81 23.09 0.15
N GLY A 120 -4.31 23.62 1.26
CA GLY A 120 -4.27 25.07 1.51
C GLY A 120 -3.42 25.83 0.50
N HIS A 121 -2.24 25.31 0.15
CA HIS A 121 -1.36 25.91 -0.85
C HIS A 121 -1.95 25.93 -2.27
N PHE A 122 -2.90 25.03 -2.55
CA PHE A 122 -3.59 24.98 -3.85
C PHE A 122 -5.01 25.59 -3.80
N GLY A 123 -5.47 26.13 -2.67
CA GLY A 123 -6.81 26.66 -2.51
C GLY A 123 -7.89 25.59 -2.79
N TRP A 124 -7.60 24.32 -2.55
CA TRP A 124 -8.48 23.20 -2.82
C TRP A 124 -8.88 22.50 -1.51
N ALA A 125 -10.13 22.67 -1.11
CA ALA A 125 -10.65 22.16 0.16
C ALA A 125 -11.28 20.77 -0.03
N PRO A 126 -10.67 19.67 0.47
CA PRO A 126 -11.24 18.34 0.39
C PRO A 126 -12.44 18.20 1.34
N ASP A 127 -13.47 17.48 0.90
CA ASP A 127 -14.53 17.02 1.78
C ASP A 127 -14.05 15.85 2.65
N ILE A 128 -13.17 15.01 2.06
CA ILE A 128 -12.63 13.81 2.70
C ILE A 128 -11.12 13.72 2.42
N ILE A 129 -10.35 13.40 3.46
CA ILE A 129 -8.99 12.87 3.32
C ILE A 129 -9.04 11.38 3.66
N HIS A 130 -8.74 10.54 2.66
CA HIS A 130 -8.70 9.08 2.80
C HIS A 130 -7.26 8.62 3.00
N CYS A 131 -6.93 8.22 4.20
CA CYS A 131 -5.60 7.82 4.65
C CYS A 131 -5.44 6.30 4.60
N ASN A 132 -4.27 5.81 4.21
CA ASN A 132 -4.02 4.39 3.99
C ASN A 132 -2.77 3.93 4.75
N ASP A 133 -2.94 2.97 5.65
CA ASP A 133 -1.93 2.36 6.51
C ASP A 133 -1.12 3.35 7.36
N TRP A 134 -0.17 2.83 8.14
CA TRP A 134 0.56 3.58 9.15
C TRP A 134 1.36 4.79 8.61
N GLN A 135 1.74 4.76 7.35
CA GLN A 135 2.50 5.83 6.71
C GLN A 135 1.70 7.14 6.57
N THR A 136 0.38 7.06 6.62
CA THR A 136 -0.52 8.22 6.61
C THR A 136 -1.27 8.41 7.93
N ALA A 137 -0.91 7.62 8.93
CA ALA A 137 -1.66 7.54 10.19
C ALA A 137 -1.62 8.84 11.02
N LEU A 138 -0.59 9.66 10.84
CA LEU A 138 -0.54 10.97 11.53
C LEU A 138 -1.45 12.02 10.90
N VAL A 139 -1.93 11.85 9.67
CA VAL A 139 -2.87 12.79 9.03
C VAL A 139 -4.12 13.02 9.90
N PRO A 140 -4.90 11.99 10.27
CA PRO A 140 -6.08 12.20 11.12
C PRO A 140 -5.73 12.72 12.52
N VAL A 141 -4.54 12.42 13.04
CA VAL A 141 -4.09 12.93 14.35
C VAL A 141 -3.81 14.43 14.25
N TYR A 142 -3.03 14.87 13.27
CA TYR A 142 -2.77 16.29 13.03
C TYR A 142 -4.04 17.08 12.72
N MET A 143 -5.01 16.49 12.03
CA MET A 143 -6.30 17.10 11.73
C MET A 143 -7.12 17.47 12.97
N LEU A 144 -6.83 16.93 14.15
CA LEU A 144 -7.53 17.31 15.38
C LEU A 144 -7.30 18.80 15.72
N GLU A 145 -6.14 19.32 15.40
CA GLU A 145 -5.74 20.71 15.65
C GLU A 145 -5.76 21.55 14.37
N GLU A 146 -5.16 21.07 13.29
CA GLU A 146 -4.92 21.83 12.06
C GLU A 146 -6.22 22.27 11.35
N ARG A 147 -7.34 21.55 11.52
CA ARG A 147 -8.64 22.00 10.99
C ARG A 147 -9.08 23.40 11.46
N TYR A 148 -8.55 23.86 12.58
CA TYR A 148 -8.85 25.18 13.12
C TYR A 148 -7.89 26.26 12.58
N HIS A 149 -6.79 25.88 11.99
CA HIS A 149 -5.74 26.76 11.48
C HIS A 149 -5.70 26.84 9.96
N VAL A 150 -6.14 25.79 9.27
CA VAL A 150 -6.20 25.72 7.80
C VAL A 150 -7.65 25.78 7.33
N PRO A 151 -8.10 26.90 6.77
CA PRO A 151 -9.52 27.12 6.40
C PRO A 151 -10.07 26.05 5.45
N GLU A 152 -9.24 25.54 4.52
CA GLU A 152 -9.60 24.51 3.58
C GLU A 152 -9.93 23.17 4.26
N LEU A 153 -9.45 22.95 5.47
CA LEU A 153 -9.66 21.71 6.24
C LEU A 153 -10.77 21.79 7.28
N ALA A 154 -11.37 22.96 7.50
CA ALA A 154 -12.32 23.20 8.59
C ALA A 154 -13.50 22.20 8.63
N ASN A 155 -13.98 21.75 7.47
CA ASN A 155 -15.11 20.82 7.34
C ASN A 155 -14.70 19.42 6.87
N THR A 156 -13.39 19.20 6.64
CA THR A 156 -12.86 17.95 6.13
C THR A 156 -13.04 16.81 7.12
N LYS A 157 -13.47 15.65 6.64
CA LYS A 157 -13.53 14.39 7.40
C LYS A 157 -12.41 13.47 6.99
N THR A 158 -12.02 12.60 7.92
CA THR A 158 -10.95 11.61 7.69
C THR A 158 -11.51 10.19 7.64
N VAL A 159 -11.09 9.44 6.64
CA VAL A 159 -11.27 7.98 6.55
C VAL A 159 -9.89 7.35 6.66
N PHE A 160 -9.74 6.34 7.49
CA PHE A 160 -8.49 5.59 7.65
C PHE A 160 -8.70 4.12 7.28
N THR A 161 -7.96 3.62 6.29
CA THR A 161 -8.01 2.22 5.85
C THR A 161 -6.82 1.43 6.37
N ILE A 162 -7.11 0.33 7.05
CA ILE A 162 -6.14 -0.68 7.49
C ILE A 162 -6.04 -1.75 6.42
N HIS A 163 -4.91 -1.81 5.68
CA HIS A 163 -4.62 -2.88 4.74
C HIS A 163 -3.89 -4.04 5.43
N ASN A 164 -2.96 -3.72 6.34
CA ASN A 164 -2.27 -4.71 7.15
C ASN A 164 -1.97 -4.17 8.56
N ILE A 165 -2.64 -4.70 9.57
CA ILE A 165 -2.48 -4.28 10.98
C ILE A 165 -1.13 -4.70 11.60
N GLU A 166 -0.39 -5.58 10.97
CA GLU A 166 0.94 -6.00 11.43
C GLU A 166 1.92 -4.81 11.45
N TYR A 167 1.80 -3.91 10.47
CA TYR A 167 2.66 -2.73 10.34
C TYR A 167 1.98 -1.51 10.94
N GLN A 168 2.41 -1.12 12.14
CA GLN A 168 1.69 -0.12 12.95
C GLN A 168 2.40 1.23 13.08
N GLY A 169 3.66 1.33 12.65
CA GLY A 169 4.47 2.53 12.92
C GLY A 169 4.70 2.71 14.41
N ARG A 170 5.42 1.76 15.05
CA ARG A 170 5.75 1.81 16.48
C ARG A 170 7.16 2.33 16.68
N TYR A 171 7.28 3.31 17.56
CA TYR A 171 8.54 3.99 17.86
C TYR A 171 8.61 4.34 19.35
N GLY A 172 9.81 4.51 19.90
CA GLY A 172 9.96 4.97 21.28
C GLY A 172 9.32 6.36 21.51
N ASP A 173 8.91 6.65 22.73
CA ASP A 173 8.15 7.86 23.08
C ASP A 173 8.89 9.19 22.81
N GLN A 174 10.22 9.15 22.72
CA GLN A 174 11.05 10.31 22.40
C GLN A 174 10.75 10.93 21.01
N VAL A 175 10.18 10.16 20.07
CA VAL A 175 9.85 10.71 18.74
C VAL A 175 8.66 11.66 18.79
N LEU A 176 7.84 11.65 19.85
CA LEU A 176 6.60 12.40 19.90
C LEU A 176 6.83 13.92 19.79
N GLU A 177 7.70 14.47 20.63
CA GLU A 177 7.98 15.91 20.65
C GLU A 177 9.02 16.29 19.60
N ASP A 178 10.10 15.50 19.49
CA ASP A 178 11.23 15.84 18.62
C ASP A 178 10.94 15.62 17.13
N VAL A 179 10.25 14.54 16.77
CA VAL A 179 10.01 14.14 15.38
C VAL A 179 8.58 14.46 14.95
N ILE A 180 7.58 13.98 15.68
CA ILE A 180 6.15 14.16 15.33
C ILE A 180 5.69 15.58 15.59
N GLY A 181 6.26 16.25 16.60
CA GLY A 181 5.95 17.63 16.96
C GLY A 181 4.61 17.79 17.68
N LEU A 182 4.22 16.78 18.46
CA LEU A 182 3.02 16.79 19.29
C LEU A 182 3.38 16.80 20.76
N ASP A 183 2.53 17.42 21.59
CA ASP A 183 2.69 17.49 23.02
C ASP A 183 2.52 16.11 23.71
N ARG A 184 3.13 15.95 24.88
CA ARG A 184 3.06 14.70 25.66
C ARG A 184 1.65 14.31 26.11
N SER A 185 0.68 15.21 26.08
CA SER A 185 -0.73 14.88 26.32
C SER A 185 -1.23 13.78 25.39
N TYR A 186 -0.73 13.73 24.15
CA TYR A 186 -1.08 12.68 23.19
C TYR A 186 -0.67 11.27 23.63
N LEU A 187 0.32 11.14 24.53
CA LEU A 187 0.63 9.88 25.21
C LEU A 187 -0.32 9.64 26.38
N ASN A 188 -0.50 10.65 27.24
CA ASN A 188 -1.24 10.55 28.49
C ASN A 188 -2.75 10.34 28.28
N GLU A 189 -3.32 10.95 27.23
CA GLU A 189 -4.72 10.79 26.84
C GLU A 189 -4.97 9.50 26.05
N GLY A 190 -3.94 8.66 25.87
CA GLY A 190 -4.05 7.37 25.21
C GLY A 190 -4.17 7.42 23.68
N MET A 191 -4.05 8.59 23.07
CA MET A 191 -4.20 8.77 21.63
C MET A 191 -3.12 7.99 20.84
N LEU A 192 -1.84 8.33 21.05
CA LEU A 192 -0.69 7.68 20.43
C LEU A 192 0.02 6.70 21.35
N GLY A 193 -0.12 6.87 22.67
CA GLY A 193 0.58 6.06 23.66
C GLY A 193 0.19 4.59 23.60
N TYR A 194 1.19 3.72 23.53
CA TYR A 194 1.00 2.28 23.47
C TYR A 194 2.09 1.60 24.33
N TYR A 195 1.75 1.24 25.55
CA TYR A 195 2.70 0.87 26.62
C TYR A 195 3.73 1.99 26.84
N LYS A 196 5.01 1.77 26.48
CA LYS A 196 6.08 2.75 26.57
C LYS A 196 6.42 3.40 25.22
N ASP A 197 5.68 3.04 24.18
CA ASP A 197 5.93 3.46 22.79
C ASP A 197 4.85 4.42 22.29
N VAL A 198 5.10 5.04 21.15
CA VAL A 198 4.14 5.67 20.27
C VAL A 198 3.71 4.64 19.22
N ASN A 199 2.39 4.56 18.95
CA ASN A 199 1.83 3.72 17.90
C ASN A 199 0.97 4.60 16.98
N LEU A 200 1.47 4.80 15.76
CA LEU A 200 0.84 5.72 14.80
C LEU A 200 -0.52 5.20 14.33
N MET A 201 -0.62 3.90 14.02
CA MET A 201 -1.90 3.29 13.60
C MET A 201 -2.96 3.39 14.69
N LYS A 202 -2.61 3.20 15.95
CA LYS A 202 -3.52 3.45 17.08
C LYS A 202 -4.05 4.88 17.03
N GLY A 203 -3.18 5.87 16.88
CA GLY A 203 -3.56 7.27 16.77
C GLY A 203 -4.55 7.52 15.63
N ALA A 204 -4.29 6.95 14.46
CA ALA A 204 -5.19 7.05 13.31
C ALA A 204 -6.57 6.43 13.58
N ILE A 205 -6.61 5.24 14.18
CA ILE A 205 -7.87 4.58 14.57
C ILE A 205 -8.65 5.45 15.55
N MET A 206 -7.99 6.04 16.52
CA MET A 206 -8.64 6.93 17.52
C MET A 206 -9.16 8.22 16.90
N ALA A 207 -8.34 8.90 16.09
CA ALA A 207 -8.60 10.24 15.58
C ALA A 207 -9.53 10.31 14.35
N SER A 208 -9.58 9.26 13.52
CA SER A 208 -10.36 9.26 12.28
C SER A 208 -11.87 9.30 12.51
N ASN A 209 -12.57 9.95 11.60
CA ASN A 209 -14.05 9.95 11.62
C ASN A 209 -14.61 8.57 11.26
N PHE A 210 -13.94 7.84 10.38
CA PHE A 210 -14.34 6.50 9.94
C PHE A 210 -13.10 5.62 9.71
N VAL A 211 -13.20 4.35 10.06
CA VAL A 211 -12.12 3.37 9.89
C VAL A 211 -12.62 2.25 9.00
N THR A 212 -11.82 1.88 8.01
CA THR A 212 -12.13 0.74 7.14
C THR A 212 -11.01 -0.28 7.16
N THR A 213 -11.34 -1.50 6.77
CA THR A 213 -10.37 -2.53 6.40
C THR A 213 -10.84 -3.29 5.16
N VAL A 214 -9.96 -4.08 4.57
CA VAL A 214 -10.12 -4.63 3.22
C VAL A 214 -10.97 -5.90 3.13
N SER A 215 -11.64 -6.29 4.22
CA SER A 215 -12.55 -7.45 4.23
C SER A 215 -13.55 -7.37 5.40
N PRO A 216 -14.84 -7.71 5.19
CA PRO A 216 -15.80 -7.86 6.29
C PRO A 216 -15.36 -8.90 7.32
N THR A 217 -14.77 -10.01 6.88
CA THR A 217 -14.22 -11.05 7.77
C THR A 217 -13.05 -10.49 8.56
N TYR A 218 -12.12 -9.79 7.88
CA TYR A 218 -10.96 -9.19 8.56
C TYR A 218 -11.38 -8.14 9.59
N ALA A 219 -12.43 -7.36 9.34
CA ALA A 219 -12.98 -6.43 10.35
C ALA A 219 -13.45 -7.15 11.62
N GLN A 220 -13.95 -8.39 11.53
CA GLN A 220 -14.29 -9.20 12.70
C GLN A 220 -13.03 -9.80 13.35
N GLU A 221 -12.10 -10.30 12.55
CA GLU A 221 -10.83 -10.86 13.02
C GLU A 221 -10.01 -9.83 13.79
N LEU A 222 -9.93 -8.59 13.33
CA LEU A 222 -9.24 -7.48 14.00
C LEU A 222 -9.76 -7.19 15.43
N ARG A 223 -10.95 -7.65 15.78
CA ARG A 223 -11.50 -7.54 17.13
C ARG A 223 -10.95 -8.61 18.10
N LEU A 224 -10.27 -9.62 17.56
CA LEU A 224 -9.72 -10.75 18.33
C LEU A 224 -8.23 -10.54 18.59
N PRO A 225 -7.74 -10.83 19.82
CA PRO A 225 -6.33 -10.60 20.19
C PRO A 225 -5.31 -11.25 19.25
N PHE A 226 -5.64 -12.43 18.72
CA PHE A 226 -4.76 -13.20 17.84
C PHE A 226 -4.44 -12.46 16.52
N TYR A 227 -5.44 -11.79 15.93
CA TYR A 227 -5.29 -11.13 14.63
C TYR A 227 -4.93 -9.65 14.72
N ALA A 228 -5.18 -9.02 15.87
CA ALA A 228 -5.07 -7.56 16.02
C ALA A 228 -3.66 -7.07 16.36
N HIS A 229 -2.66 -7.94 16.49
CA HIS A 229 -1.28 -7.58 16.83
C HIS A 229 -1.19 -6.58 18.01
N GLY A 230 -2.03 -6.83 19.05
CA GLY A 230 -2.09 -6.01 20.26
C GLY A 230 -3.09 -4.85 20.24
N LEU A 231 -3.73 -4.54 19.11
CA LEU A 231 -4.69 -3.44 18.98
C LEU A 231 -6.16 -3.85 19.19
N ALA A 232 -6.47 -5.11 19.59
CA ALA A 232 -7.84 -5.58 19.75
C ALA A 232 -8.68 -4.71 20.70
N GLY A 233 -8.09 -4.19 21.79
CA GLY A 233 -8.76 -3.27 22.71
C GLY A 233 -9.20 -1.99 22.03
N VAL A 234 -8.29 -1.35 21.29
CA VAL A 234 -8.54 -0.12 20.50
C VAL A 234 -9.60 -0.35 19.42
N ILE A 235 -9.48 -1.44 18.68
CA ILE A 235 -10.45 -1.81 17.62
C ILE A 235 -11.84 -2.03 18.22
N ASN A 236 -11.95 -2.72 19.35
CA ASN A 236 -13.25 -2.98 20.00
C ASN A 236 -13.87 -1.68 20.56
N GLU A 237 -13.08 -0.80 21.16
CA GLU A 237 -13.51 0.51 21.62
C GLU A 237 -14.04 1.36 20.46
N GLN A 238 -13.38 1.32 19.30
CA GLN A 238 -13.71 2.10 18.12
C GLN A 238 -14.60 1.33 17.11
N SER A 239 -15.17 0.19 17.51
CA SER A 239 -15.90 -0.71 16.60
C SER A 239 -17.11 -0.09 15.93
N GLY A 240 -17.71 0.96 16.50
CA GLY A 240 -18.84 1.68 15.93
C GLY A 240 -18.52 2.44 14.63
N LYS A 241 -17.24 2.70 14.34
CA LYS A 241 -16.79 3.36 13.11
C LYS A 241 -15.94 2.47 12.21
N LEU A 242 -15.79 1.16 12.54
CA LEU A 242 -15.04 0.20 11.75
C LEU A 242 -15.95 -0.56 10.80
N GLN A 243 -15.59 -0.58 9.51
CA GLN A 243 -16.26 -1.37 8.49
C GLN A 243 -15.25 -2.13 7.60
N GLY A 244 -15.56 -3.39 7.28
CA GLY A 244 -14.82 -4.16 6.28
C GLY A 244 -15.45 -3.98 4.89
N ILE A 245 -14.62 -3.60 3.91
CA ILE A 245 -15.03 -3.41 2.51
C ILE A 245 -14.06 -4.19 1.63
N LEU A 246 -14.57 -5.13 0.83
CA LEU A 246 -13.72 -5.89 -0.09
C LEU A 246 -13.14 -4.97 -1.16
N ASN A 247 -11.85 -5.15 -1.45
CA ASN A 247 -11.23 -4.50 -2.57
C ASN A 247 -11.85 -4.99 -3.89
N GLY A 248 -12.04 -4.08 -4.83
CA GLY A 248 -12.37 -4.39 -6.20
C GLY A 248 -11.12 -4.82 -7.00
N ILE A 249 -11.33 -5.04 -8.29
CA ILE A 249 -10.26 -5.31 -9.26
C ILE A 249 -10.34 -4.26 -10.37
N ASP A 250 -9.21 -3.79 -10.86
CA ASP A 250 -9.16 -2.96 -12.06
C ASP A 250 -9.50 -3.82 -13.28
N THR A 251 -10.74 -3.69 -13.75
CA THR A 251 -11.27 -4.49 -14.86
C THR A 251 -10.73 -4.07 -16.23
N GLN A 252 -10.04 -2.92 -16.32
CA GLN A 252 -9.37 -2.49 -17.54
C GLN A 252 -7.94 -3.06 -17.58
N LEU A 253 -7.20 -2.94 -16.50
CA LEU A 253 -5.84 -3.47 -16.37
C LEU A 253 -5.82 -5.01 -16.49
N TYR A 254 -6.76 -5.68 -15.85
CA TYR A 254 -6.84 -7.14 -15.81
C TYR A 254 -7.81 -7.75 -16.82
N ASP A 255 -8.19 -7.01 -17.89
CA ASP A 255 -8.98 -7.57 -18.98
C ASP A 255 -8.09 -8.43 -19.89
N PRO A 256 -8.24 -9.76 -19.89
CA PRO A 256 -7.44 -10.63 -20.75
C PRO A 256 -7.74 -10.45 -22.24
N ALA A 257 -8.83 -9.78 -22.61
CA ALA A 257 -9.15 -9.49 -24.00
C ALA A 257 -8.37 -8.29 -24.55
N ALA A 258 -7.95 -7.36 -23.67
CA ALA A 258 -7.30 -6.11 -24.05
C ALA A 258 -5.87 -5.97 -23.49
N THR A 259 -5.52 -6.72 -22.42
CA THR A 259 -4.21 -6.62 -21.76
C THR A 259 -3.06 -6.91 -22.72
N SER A 260 -2.11 -5.99 -22.80
CA SER A 260 -0.87 -6.19 -23.54
C SER A 260 0.07 -7.16 -22.81
N GLY A 261 0.92 -7.87 -23.55
CA GLY A 261 1.93 -8.78 -22.99
C GLY A 261 1.47 -10.22 -22.78
N LEU A 262 0.20 -10.56 -23.00
CA LEU A 262 -0.24 -11.94 -23.07
C LEU A 262 0.18 -12.55 -24.42
N ALA A 263 0.58 -13.83 -24.42
CA ALA A 263 0.90 -14.56 -25.65
C ALA A 263 -0.31 -14.68 -26.57
N ALA A 264 -1.50 -14.73 -25.99
CA ALA A 264 -2.77 -14.66 -26.72
C ALA A 264 -3.81 -13.96 -25.84
N ASN A 265 -4.48 -12.96 -26.39
CA ASN A 265 -5.64 -12.37 -25.76
C ASN A 265 -6.84 -13.31 -25.82
N PHE A 266 -7.68 -13.33 -24.80
CA PHE A 266 -8.84 -14.19 -24.72
C PHE A 266 -10.01 -13.55 -23.99
N SER A 267 -11.20 -14.01 -24.32
CA SER A 267 -12.46 -13.68 -23.65
C SER A 267 -13.12 -14.95 -23.14
N ALA A 268 -14.26 -14.83 -22.48
CA ALA A 268 -15.05 -16.00 -22.05
C ALA A 268 -15.35 -16.97 -23.21
N ARG A 269 -15.49 -16.46 -24.46
CA ARG A 269 -15.79 -17.29 -25.64
C ARG A 269 -14.58 -18.03 -26.21
N SER A 270 -13.36 -17.50 -25.99
CA SER A 270 -12.11 -18.06 -26.49
C SER A 270 -11.18 -18.55 -25.38
N LEU A 271 -11.71 -18.71 -24.14
CA LEU A 271 -10.96 -19.01 -22.93
C LEU A 271 -10.03 -20.22 -23.10
N VAL A 272 -10.57 -21.35 -23.57
CA VAL A 272 -9.80 -22.60 -23.64
C VAL A 272 -8.59 -22.45 -24.56
N LYS A 273 -8.77 -21.88 -25.75
CA LYS A 273 -7.68 -21.70 -26.73
C LYS A 273 -6.67 -20.69 -26.21
N GLY A 274 -7.11 -19.50 -25.79
CA GLY A 274 -6.21 -18.45 -25.35
C GLY A 274 -5.42 -18.83 -24.08
N LYS A 275 -6.05 -19.48 -23.10
CA LYS A 275 -5.36 -19.98 -21.91
C LYS A 275 -4.33 -21.07 -22.25
N ALA A 276 -4.62 -21.95 -23.22
CA ALA A 276 -3.67 -22.98 -23.67
C ALA A 276 -2.42 -22.33 -24.30
N GLU A 277 -2.59 -21.34 -25.17
CA GLU A 277 -1.47 -20.59 -25.76
C GLU A 277 -0.65 -19.83 -24.72
N CYS A 278 -1.31 -19.13 -23.78
CA CYS A 278 -0.65 -18.45 -22.67
C CYS A 278 0.12 -19.43 -21.76
N LYS A 279 -0.43 -20.61 -21.50
CA LYS A 279 0.22 -21.65 -20.69
C LYS A 279 1.53 -22.13 -21.33
N LEU A 280 1.50 -22.49 -22.61
CA LEU A 280 2.70 -22.93 -23.32
C LEU A 280 3.75 -21.82 -23.40
N ALA A 281 3.33 -20.58 -23.61
CA ALA A 281 4.23 -19.43 -23.58
C ALA A 281 4.87 -19.22 -22.19
N LEU A 282 4.11 -19.36 -21.12
CA LEU A 282 4.61 -19.29 -19.74
C LEU A 282 5.64 -20.41 -19.48
N GLN A 283 5.32 -21.65 -19.85
CA GLN A 283 6.23 -22.79 -19.68
C GLN A 283 7.59 -22.52 -20.33
N ARG A 284 7.59 -22.03 -21.59
CA ARG A 284 8.82 -21.64 -22.30
C ARG A 284 9.57 -20.52 -21.57
N ALA A 285 8.86 -19.48 -21.18
CA ALA A 285 9.47 -18.29 -20.59
C ALA A 285 10.19 -18.59 -19.26
N VAL A 286 9.68 -19.54 -18.47
CA VAL A 286 10.23 -19.89 -17.15
C VAL A 286 11.04 -21.19 -17.14
N GLY A 287 11.24 -21.84 -18.30
CA GLY A 287 12.06 -23.06 -18.43
C GLY A 287 11.38 -24.35 -17.93
N LEU A 288 10.04 -24.40 -17.94
CA LEU A 288 9.29 -25.62 -17.67
C LEU A 288 9.14 -26.45 -18.96
N GLU A 289 8.92 -27.76 -18.82
CA GLU A 289 8.53 -28.61 -19.96
C GLU A 289 7.20 -28.16 -20.55
N GLU A 290 7.16 -28.02 -21.89
CA GLU A 290 5.92 -27.68 -22.60
C GLU A 290 4.96 -28.86 -22.56
N ASN A 291 3.90 -28.75 -21.78
CA ASN A 291 2.85 -29.76 -21.69
C ASN A 291 1.49 -29.09 -21.43
N ALA A 292 0.60 -29.20 -22.39
CA ALA A 292 -0.73 -28.60 -22.30
C ALA A 292 -1.61 -29.23 -21.21
N ASP A 293 -1.39 -30.49 -20.87
CA ASP A 293 -2.26 -31.26 -19.99
C ASP A 293 -1.87 -31.21 -18.52
N VAL A 294 -0.58 -30.92 -18.21
CA VAL A 294 -0.10 -30.85 -16.83
C VAL A 294 -0.53 -29.53 -16.17
N PRO A 295 -1.24 -29.53 -15.03
CA PRO A 295 -1.60 -28.32 -14.31
C PRO A 295 -0.38 -27.52 -13.82
N ILE A 296 -0.47 -26.18 -13.86
CA ILE A 296 0.53 -25.29 -13.25
C ILE A 296 -0.04 -24.69 -11.96
N ILE A 297 0.67 -24.88 -10.86
CA ILE A 297 0.44 -24.19 -9.59
C ILE A 297 1.33 -22.95 -9.58
N ALA A 298 0.75 -21.77 -9.37
CA ALA A 298 1.50 -20.52 -9.33
C ALA A 298 1.39 -19.84 -7.97
N CYS A 299 2.53 -19.44 -7.38
CA CYS A 299 2.61 -18.60 -6.20
C CYS A 299 3.28 -17.28 -6.58
N ILE A 300 2.51 -16.18 -6.57
CA ILE A 300 2.99 -14.85 -6.93
C ILE A 300 2.76 -13.93 -5.72
N SER A 301 3.80 -13.68 -4.94
CA SER A 301 3.70 -12.89 -3.70
C SER A 301 5.08 -12.54 -3.14
N ARG A 302 5.12 -11.61 -2.15
CA ARG A 302 6.30 -11.49 -1.28
C ARG A 302 6.52 -12.81 -0.53
N LEU A 303 7.77 -13.30 -0.52
CA LEU A 303 8.14 -14.56 0.12
C LEU A 303 8.36 -14.36 1.63
N VAL A 304 7.28 -14.15 2.39
CA VAL A 304 7.31 -13.85 3.82
C VAL A 304 6.40 -14.80 4.61
N GLY A 305 6.67 -14.99 5.90
CA GLY A 305 6.02 -16.01 6.74
C GLY A 305 4.50 -15.93 6.76
N HIS A 306 3.92 -14.74 6.89
CA HIS A 306 2.46 -14.56 6.94
C HIS A 306 1.72 -14.86 5.62
N LYS A 307 2.45 -15.09 4.51
CA LYS A 307 1.89 -15.60 3.26
C LYS A 307 1.77 -17.12 3.21
N GLY A 308 2.20 -17.80 4.28
CA GLY A 308 2.07 -19.25 4.40
C GLY A 308 3.11 -20.06 3.63
N PHE A 309 4.23 -19.45 3.24
CA PHE A 309 5.26 -20.16 2.48
C PHE A 309 5.93 -21.30 3.24
N SER A 310 5.89 -21.29 4.59
CA SER A 310 6.30 -22.44 5.38
C SER A 310 5.46 -23.70 5.05
N LEU A 311 4.15 -23.54 4.87
CA LEU A 311 3.27 -24.65 4.48
C LEU A 311 3.61 -25.18 3.08
N VAL A 312 3.98 -24.27 2.16
CA VAL A 312 4.38 -24.66 0.79
C VAL A 312 5.70 -25.40 0.80
N THR A 313 6.72 -24.89 1.54
CA THR A 313 8.03 -25.56 1.64
C THR A 313 7.95 -26.91 2.35
N ASP A 314 7.14 -27.03 3.40
CA ASP A 314 6.96 -28.28 4.13
C ASP A 314 6.27 -29.35 3.26
N ALA A 315 5.28 -28.95 2.45
CA ALA A 315 4.55 -29.87 1.57
C ALA A 315 5.18 -30.00 0.16
N LEU A 316 6.31 -29.35 -0.12
CA LEU A 316 6.83 -29.23 -1.49
C LEU A 316 7.12 -30.56 -2.15
N HIS A 317 7.72 -31.50 -1.41
CA HIS A 317 8.02 -32.84 -1.94
C HIS A 317 6.74 -33.60 -2.33
N GLU A 318 5.69 -33.51 -1.52
CA GLU A 318 4.39 -34.14 -1.78
C GLU A 318 3.69 -33.50 -2.97
N ILE A 319 3.74 -32.17 -3.09
CA ILE A 319 3.21 -31.42 -4.23
C ILE A 319 3.95 -31.87 -5.52
N MET A 320 5.26 -31.94 -5.48
CA MET A 320 6.07 -32.33 -6.65
C MET A 320 6.02 -33.84 -6.97
N ALA A 321 5.51 -34.68 -6.03
CA ALA A 321 5.17 -36.08 -6.34
C ALA A 321 3.90 -36.21 -7.19
N MET A 322 3.05 -35.22 -7.24
CA MET A 322 1.88 -35.17 -8.12
C MET A 322 2.29 -34.85 -9.58
N ASN A 323 1.40 -35.10 -10.54
CA ASN A 323 1.62 -34.71 -11.94
C ASN A 323 1.27 -33.22 -12.14
N VAL A 324 2.13 -32.33 -11.60
CA VAL A 324 1.96 -30.88 -11.68
C VAL A 324 3.28 -30.20 -12.02
N GLN A 325 3.18 -28.97 -12.50
CA GLN A 325 4.27 -28.01 -12.58
C GLN A 325 4.04 -26.88 -11.56
N MET A 326 5.09 -26.24 -11.10
CA MET A 326 4.97 -25.13 -10.14
C MET A 326 5.85 -23.96 -10.54
N VAL A 327 5.29 -22.74 -10.39
CA VAL A 327 6.00 -21.48 -10.61
C VAL A 327 5.88 -20.64 -9.36
N VAL A 328 7.01 -20.16 -8.84
CA VAL A 328 7.07 -19.20 -7.75
C VAL A 328 7.69 -17.91 -8.25
N LEU A 329 7.02 -16.78 -8.09
CA LEU A 329 7.52 -15.44 -8.43
C LEU A 329 7.44 -14.53 -7.21
N GLY A 330 8.59 -13.98 -6.80
CA GLY A 330 8.66 -13.02 -5.71
C GLY A 330 10.02 -12.98 -5.03
N THR A 331 10.16 -12.01 -4.11
CA THR A 331 11.32 -11.85 -3.22
C THR A 331 10.88 -11.74 -1.77
N GLY A 332 11.76 -11.98 -0.82
CA GLY A 332 11.43 -11.86 0.60
C GLY A 332 12.47 -12.46 1.54
N ASP A 333 12.03 -13.29 2.46
CA ASP A 333 12.90 -13.92 3.45
C ASP A 333 13.85 -14.91 2.76
N TRP A 334 15.15 -14.79 3.02
CA TRP A 334 16.20 -15.58 2.39
C TRP A 334 15.97 -17.09 2.45
N GLN A 335 15.36 -17.57 3.53
CA GLN A 335 15.07 -19.00 3.73
C GLN A 335 14.09 -19.55 2.68
N TYR A 336 13.06 -18.79 2.29
CA TYR A 336 12.14 -19.21 1.25
C TYR A 336 12.75 -19.07 -0.14
N GLU A 337 13.51 -18.00 -0.36
CA GLU A 337 14.23 -17.81 -1.62
C GLU A 337 15.21 -18.97 -1.87
N ALA A 338 15.99 -19.36 -0.85
CA ALA A 338 16.94 -20.46 -0.93
C ALA A 338 16.22 -21.79 -1.19
N ALA A 339 15.15 -22.09 -0.45
CA ALA A 339 14.38 -23.32 -0.61
C ALA A 339 13.79 -23.46 -2.04
N PHE A 340 13.28 -22.38 -2.61
CA PHE A 340 12.69 -22.42 -3.96
C PHE A 340 13.76 -22.49 -5.07
N ARG A 341 14.94 -21.86 -4.89
CA ARG A 341 16.08 -22.05 -5.80
C ARG A 341 16.58 -23.50 -5.77
N GLU A 342 16.64 -24.12 -4.60
CA GLU A 342 17.00 -25.54 -4.47
C GLU A 342 15.95 -26.45 -5.13
N ALA A 343 14.67 -26.17 -4.94
CA ALA A 343 13.59 -26.91 -5.60
C ALA A 343 13.67 -26.85 -7.13
N GLN A 344 14.04 -25.72 -7.71
CA GLN A 344 14.24 -25.60 -9.16
C GLN A 344 15.37 -26.53 -9.65
N VAL A 345 16.42 -26.70 -8.87
CA VAL A 345 17.53 -27.62 -9.20
C VAL A 345 17.06 -29.08 -9.05
N GLN A 346 16.27 -29.36 -8.01
CA GLN A 346 15.79 -30.72 -7.71
C GLN A 346 14.73 -31.22 -8.70
N TYR A 347 13.89 -30.32 -9.23
CA TYR A 347 12.77 -30.65 -10.11
C TYR A 347 12.87 -29.94 -11.48
N PRO A 348 13.93 -30.20 -12.27
CA PRO A 348 14.16 -29.52 -13.53
C PRO A 348 12.99 -29.74 -14.50
N GLY A 349 12.57 -28.70 -15.23
CA GLY A 349 11.43 -28.72 -16.14
C GLY A 349 10.04 -28.78 -15.47
N ARG A 350 9.98 -28.95 -14.15
CA ARG A 350 8.72 -29.06 -13.41
C ARG A 350 8.55 -27.96 -12.35
N PHE A 351 9.62 -27.38 -11.85
CA PHE A 351 9.62 -26.26 -10.89
C PHE A 351 10.40 -25.09 -11.45
N ALA A 352 9.84 -23.88 -11.34
CA ALA A 352 10.52 -22.64 -11.74
C ALA A 352 10.43 -21.60 -10.61
N ALA A 353 11.58 -21.09 -10.15
CA ALA A 353 11.69 -19.99 -9.20
C ALA A 353 12.12 -18.72 -9.94
N GLN A 354 11.23 -17.75 -10.02
CA GLN A 354 11.49 -16.42 -10.58
C GLN A 354 11.74 -15.45 -9.41
N ILE A 355 12.99 -15.42 -8.94
CA ILE A 355 13.42 -14.62 -7.79
C ILE A 355 14.43 -13.61 -8.33
N PRO A 356 13.98 -12.37 -8.67
CA PRO A 356 14.79 -11.31 -9.24
C PRO A 356 15.87 -10.78 -8.29
#